data_754b614cc3c42a9a0372b6782cead9df
#
_entry.id   754b614cc3c42a9a0372b6782cead9df
#
_cell.length_a   1.000
_cell.length_b   1.000
_cell.length_c   1.000
_cell.angle_alpha   90.00
_cell.angle_beta   90.00
_cell.angle_gamma   90.00
#
_symmetry.space_group_name_H-M   'P 1'
#
loop_
_entity.id
_entity.type
_entity.pdbx_description
1 polymer ?
#
loop_
_entity_poly.entity_id
_entity_poly.type
_entity_poly.pdbx_seq_one_letter_code
_entity_poly.pdbx_strand_id
1 'polypeptide(L)'
;MTGITTETLKKKIKEAVQYNADINGEKISLDNVKNRNKSTLCPVIELDVDVLKLSPYSHRIKSQLEADPSWQALKKDPFSAQAQQLIARCIKEARSPEAFIELKTSLDRDGQSQPALITNEGVLINGNSRSVAMRELTGNRKRVIRVAVIEEDLTEKDIALIEGRLQIQKEFKEEYSLTNTLLFIQDLYDIGESDESIAIELRLDTNPKKGAQEVKDRRLMLELLKELTRIPTPNIKLHQFDKDGSKVSYESLSALLKKQKELESTNPEKWENYQKNWLFCVLYGYDKVHDLRNVDHEFFDEYVLPTVERNSNLKLYVDGISSEVIEEETSASLLLQNLIDSVANKQNDIKIPNSNFVFPKATFKGLVSESILAAAVEKKSELDDKNKKEKPIELIKSALKKLEKCDDYLRDNKEYLDKNTREGFKSQFKRVKKKIENIEEILKHDEDK
;
A
#
# COMPACT_ATOMS: atom_id res chain seq x y z
N MET A 1 16.96 -28.29 -10.35
CA MET A 1 18.08 -27.34 -10.55
C MET A 1 19.28 -28.15 -10.99
N THR A 2 19.87 -27.79 -12.12
CA THR A 2 21.12 -28.39 -12.61
C THR A 2 22.24 -28.05 -11.62
N GLY A 3 23.02 -29.03 -11.14
CA GLY A 3 24.11 -28.86 -10.17
C GLY A 3 25.32 -28.08 -10.70
N ILE A 4 25.08 -26.96 -11.39
CA ILE A 4 26.12 -26.07 -11.94
C ILE A 4 26.61 -25.18 -10.79
N THR A 5 27.93 -25.16 -10.55
CA THR A 5 28.54 -24.26 -9.58
C THR A 5 28.47 -22.80 -10.06
N THR A 6 28.50 -21.83 -9.13
CA THR A 6 28.50 -20.40 -9.45
C THR A 6 29.65 -20.05 -10.39
N GLU A 7 30.84 -20.58 -10.18
CA GLU A 7 32.01 -20.35 -11.04
C GLU A 7 31.79 -20.85 -12.47
N THR A 8 31.23 -22.07 -12.62
CA THR A 8 30.94 -22.62 -13.94
C THR A 8 29.88 -21.78 -14.67
N LEU A 9 28.86 -21.29 -13.96
CA LEU A 9 27.83 -20.41 -14.53
C LEU A 9 28.45 -19.07 -14.95
N LYS A 10 29.25 -18.46 -14.10
CA LYS A 10 29.97 -17.18 -14.41
C LYS A 10 30.84 -17.31 -15.64
N LYS A 11 31.55 -18.44 -15.79
CA LYS A 11 32.34 -18.74 -16.98
C LYS A 11 31.47 -18.86 -18.25
N LYS A 12 30.35 -19.59 -18.17
CA LYS A 12 29.43 -19.72 -19.32
C LYS A 12 28.81 -18.38 -19.73
N ILE A 13 28.43 -17.54 -18.75
CA ILE A 13 27.90 -16.21 -19.02
C ILE A 13 28.97 -15.37 -19.75
N LYS A 14 30.20 -15.37 -19.24
CA LYS A 14 31.31 -14.62 -19.85
C LYS A 14 31.59 -15.07 -21.29
N GLU A 15 31.59 -16.38 -21.56
CA GLU A 15 31.76 -16.95 -22.89
C GLU A 15 30.62 -16.52 -23.85
N ALA A 16 29.37 -16.54 -23.37
CA ALA A 16 28.19 -16.11 -24.13
C ALA A 16 28.19 -14.59 -24.40
N VAL A 17 28.64 -13.78 -23.44
CA VAL A 17 28.80 -12.33 -23.59
C VAL A 17 29.89 -12.02 -24.63
N GLN A 18 31.01 -12.72 -24.56
CA GLN A 18 32.07 -12.58 -25.56
C GLN A 18 31.59 -12.95 -26.96
N TYR A 19 30.89 -14.06 -27.11
CA TYR A 19 30.27 -14.45 -28.37
C TYR A 19 29.29 -13.40 -28.89
N ASN A 20 28.43 -12.82 -28.03
CA ASN A 20 27.54 -11.72 -28.40
C ASN A 20 28.34 -10.51 -28.93
N ALA A 21 29.44 -10.18 -28.27
CA ALA A 21 30.29 -9.08 -28.70
C ALA A 21 30.92 -9.34 -30.09
N ASP A 22 31.40 -10.57 -30.34
CA ASP A 22 32.03 -10.99 -31.58
C ASP A 22 31.10 -10.92 -32.80
N ILE A 23 29.80 -11.18 -32.57
CA ILE A 23 28.74 -11.10 -33.60
C ILE A 23 28.03 -9.76 -33.66
N ASN A 24 28.47 -8.77 -32.89
CA ASN A 24 27.77 -7.49 -32.69
C ASN A 24 26.28 -7.67 -32.37
N GLY A 25 26.00 -8.59 -31.44
CA GLY A 25 24.65 -9.00 -31.05
C GLY A 25 23.86 -7.93 -30.31
N GLU A 26 22.63 -8.27 -29.94
CA GLU A 26 21.70 -7.38 -29.25
C GLU A 26 22.27 -6.86 -27.91
N LYS A 27 22.07 -5.57 -27.64
CA LYS A 27 22.38 -4.93 -26.36
C LYS A 27 21.22 -4.03 -25.95
N ILE A 28 20.96 -3.95 -24.67
CA ILE A 28 20.02 -2.97 -24.11
C ILE A 28 20.79 -1.90 -23.33
N SER A 29 20.29 -0.67 -23.38
CA SER A 29 20.82 0.42 -22.56
C SER A 29 20.13 0.45 -21.21
N LEU A 30 20.92 0.51 -20.15
CA LEU A 30 20.44 0.64 -18.78
C LEU A 30 21.10 1.87 -18.14
N ASP A 31 20.33 2.67 -17.40
CA ASP A 31 20.90 3.79 -16.65
C ASP A 31 21.89 3.26 -15.60
N ASN A 32 23.13 3.79 -15.64
CA ASN A 32 24.19 3.30 -14.76
C ASN A 32 23.89 3.65 -13.30
N VAL A 33 24.00 2.66 -12.40
CA VAL A 33 23.72 2.82 -10.96
C VAL A 33 24.75 3.70 -10.28
N LYS A 34 26.03 3.56 -10.66
CA LYS A 34 27.16 4.28 -10.04
C LYS A 34 27.35 5.68 -10.63
N ASN A 35 26.85 5.93 -11.83
CA ASN A 35 26.98 7.22 -12.50
C ASN A 35 25.70 7.57 -13.28
N ARG A 36 24.82 8.36 -12.67
CA ARG A 36 23.50 8.73 -13.19
C ARG A 36 23.49 9.41 -14.55
N ASN A 37 24.62 9.95 -14.98
CA ASN A 37 24.77 10.63 -16.26
C ASN A 37 25.30 9.70 -17.37
N LYS A 38 25.44 8.41 -17.09
CA LYS A 38 25.92 7.42 -18.06
C LYS A 38 24.94 6.26 -18.16
N SER A 39 24.76 5.74 -19.36
CA SER A 39 24.10 4.46 -19.59
C SER A 39 25.13 3.35 -19.73
N THR A 40 24.78 2.16 -19.27
CA THR A 40 25.56 0.93 -19.48
C THR A 40 24.86 0.10 -20.55
N LEU A 41 25.62 -0.35 -21.57
CA LEU A 41 25.11 -1.28 -22.54
C LEU A 41 25.26 -2.71 -22.03
N CYS A 42 24.12 -3.37 -21.80
CA CYS A 42 24.07 -4.74 -21.32
C CYS A 42 23.87 -5.70 -22.50
N PRO A 43 24.82 -6.61 -22.79
CA PRO A 43 24.66 -7.61 -23.85
C PRO A 43 23.53 -8.57 -23.53
N VAL A 44 22.73 -8.94 -24.54
CA VAL A 44 21.64 -9.89 -24.43
C VAL A 44 22.10 -11.26 -24.89
N ILE A 45 21.99 -12.26 -24.00
CA ILE A 45 22.38 -13.64 -24.30
C ILE A 45 21.22 -14.58 -24.00
N GLU A 46 21.31 -15.80 -24.50
CA GLU A 46 20.35 -16.87 -24.21
C GLU A 46 20.94 -17.89 -23.23
N LEU A 47 20.17 -18.23 -22.20
CA LEU A 47 20.55 -19.20 -21.20
C LEU A 47 19.39 -20.16 -20.91
N ASP A 48 19.70 -21.35 -20.44
CA ASP A 48 18.69 -22.24 -19.84
C ASP A 48 18.13 -21.58 -18.58
N VAL A 49 16.80 -21.50 -18.46
CA VAL A 49 16.14 -20.87 -17.31
C VAL A 49 16.47 -21.58 -15.99
N ASP A 50 16.81 -22.85 -16.02
CA ASP A 50 17.10 -23.65 -14.83
C ASP A 50 18.47 -23.37 -14.22
N VAL A 51 19.39 -22.74 -14.98
CA VAL A 51 20.71 -22.35 -14.44
C VAL A 51 20.68 -21.01 -13.71
N LEU A 52 19.64 -20.20 -13.92
CA LEU A 52 19.51 -18.90 -13.28
C LEU A 52 19.11 -19.01 -11.82
N LYS A 53 19.57 -18.06 -11.01
CA LYS A 53 19.23 -17.94 -9.60
C LYS A 53 18.14 -16.89 -9.42
N LEU A 54 17.04 -17.25 -8.76
CA LEU A 54 16.02 -16.27 -8.36
C LEU A 54 16.60 -15.35 -7.29
N SER A 55 16.27 -14.05 -7.37
CA SER A 55 16.76 -13.07 -6.42
C SER A 55 16.14 -13.26 -5.04
N PRO A 56 16.94 -13.48 -4.00
CA PRO A 56 16.46 -13.45 -2.61
C PRO A 56 16.18 -12.01 -2.14
N TYR A 57 16.69 -11.01 -2.88
CA TYR A 57 16.58 -9.58 -2.56
C TYR A 57 15.40 -8.92 -3.22
N SER A 58 14.55 -9.69 -3.96
CA SER A 58 13.39 -9.14 -4.64
C SER A 58 12.37 -8.57 -3.65
N HIS A 59 12.19 -7.26 -3.68
CA HIS A 59 11.24 -6.54 -2.84
C HIS A 59 9.78 -6.89 -3.14
N ARG A 60 9.51 -7.49 -4.29
CA ARG A 60 8.18 -7.97 -4.68
C ARG A 60 7.65 -9.08 -3.77
N ILE A 61 8.55 -9.85 -3.16
CA ILE A 61 8.23 -11.01 -2.32
C ILE A 61 8.79 -10.89 -0.89
N LYS A 62 9.35 -9.75 -0.54
CA LYS A 62 10.03 -9.56 0.74
C LYS A 62 9.12 -9.84 1.92
N SER A 63 7.89 -9.31 1.90
CA SER A 63 6.91 -9.52 2.97
C SER A 63 6.48 -10.99 3.10
N GLN A 64 6.40 -11.73 1.99
CA GLN A 64 6.10 -13.16 1.97
C GLN A 64 7.26 -13.99 2.53
N LEU A 65 8.50 -13.69 2.11
CA LEU A 65 9.69 -14.36 2.64
C LEU A 65 9.84 -14.14 4.14
N GLU A 66 9.72 -12.90 4.62
CA GLU A 66 9.82 -12.57 6.04
C GLU A 66 8.71 -13.22 6.89
N ALA A 67 7.57 -13.50 6.29
CA ALA A 67 6.46 -14.20 6.94
C ALA A 67 6.65 -15.71 7.05
N ASP A 68 7.56 -16.29 6.26
CA ASP A 68 7.81 -17.75 6.28
C ASP A 68 8.78 -18.13 7.41
N PRO A 69 8.39 -19.04 8.32
CA PRO A 69 9.23 -19.43 9.46
C PRO A 69 10.58 -20.03 9.06
N SER A 70 10.66 -20.70 7.90
CA SER A 70 11.90 -21.33 7.42
C SER A 70 12.91 -20.34 6.88
N TRP A 71 12.47 -19.13 6.51
CA TRP A 71 13.34 -18.12 5.90
C TRP A 71 14.51 -17.71 6.80
N GLN A 72 14.30 -17.62 8.10
CA GLN A 72 15.37 -17.21 9.04
C GLN A 72 16.59 -18.17 9.00
N ALA A 73 16.34 -19.45 8.73
CA ALA A 73 17.41 -20.43 8.54
C ALA A 73 17.99 -20.38 7.11
N LEU A 74 17.10 -20.28 6.09
CA LEU A 74 17.47 -20.35 4.68
C LEU A 74 18.19 -19.10 4.18
N LYS A 75 17.95 -17.93 4.77
CA LYS A 75 18.62 -16.68 4.35
C LYS A 75 20.14 -16.67 4.54
N LYS A 76 20.70 -17.65 5.28
CA LYS A 76 22.16 -17.81 5.44
C LYS A 76 22.81 -18.34 4.16
N ASP A 77 22.06 -19.13 3.38
CA ASP A 77 22.44 -19.60 2.04
C ASP A 77 21.22 -19.46 1.11
N PRO A 78 20.95 -18.23 0.62
CA PRO A 78 19.75 -17.93 -0.14
C PRO A 78 19.75 -18.55 -1.55
N PHE A 79 20.88 -19.12 -1.97
CA PHE A 79 21.02 -19.81 -3.25
C PHE A 79 20.97 -21.33 -3.13
N SER A 80 20.81 -21.87 -1.93
CA SER A 80 20.53 -23.30 -1.72
C SER A 80 19.24 -23.75 -2.44
N ALA A 81 19.15 -25.02 -2.79
CA ALA A 81 17.96 -25.56 -3.47
C ALA A 81 16.67 -25.29 -2.69
N GLN A 82 16.72 -25.43 -1.37
CA GLN A 82 15.57 -25.20 -0.49
C GLN A 82 15.16 -23.72 -0.47
N ALA A 83 16.12 -22.80 -0.35
CA ALA A 83 15.84 -21.36 -0.40
C ALA A 83 15.24 -20.95 -1.76
N GLN A 84 15.78 -21.47 -2.86
CA GLN A 84 15.30 -21.18 -4.21
C GLN A 84 13.89 -21.74 -4.47
N GLN A 85 13.53 -22.88 -3.86
CA GLN A 85 12.15 -23.40 -3.90
C GLN A 85 11.19 -22.50 -3.13
N LEU A 86 11.58 -22.03 -1.94
CA LEU A 86 10.79 -21.08 -1.16
C LEU A 86 10.58 -19.78 -1.92
N ILE A 87 11.66 -19.21 -2.49
CA ILE A 87 11.61 -17.98 -3.30
C ILE A 87 10.65 -18.16 -4.48
N ALA A 88 10.75 -19.28 -5.22
CA ALA A 88 9.86 -19.56 -6.34
C ALA A 88 8.38 -19.65 -5.91
N ARG A 89 8.10 -20.28 -4.76
CA ARG A 89 6.76 -20.31 -4.18
C ARG A 89 6.25 -18.92 -3.85
N CYS A 90 7.03 -18.11 -3.15
CA CYS A 90 6.65 -16.72 -2.81
C CYS A 90 6.40 -15.85 -4.06
N ILE A 91 7.21 -16.01 -5.12
CA ILE A 91 7.00 -15.32 -6.40
C ILE A 91 5.66 -15.70 -7.02
N LYS A 92 5.28 -16.96 -6.95
CA LYS A 92 3.99 -17.43 -7.47
C LYS A 92 2.82 -16.93 -6.64
N GLU A 93 2.94 -16.98 -5.30
CA GLU A 93 1.91 -16.55 -4.35
C GLU A 93 1.73 -15.02 -4.31
N ALA A 94 2.74 -14.25 -4.75
CA ALA A 94 2.63 -12.78 -4.87
C ALA A 94 1.73 -12.33 -6.04
N ARG A 95 1.23 -13.26 -6.86
CA ARG A 95 0.29 -13.02 -7.95
C ARG A 95 -1.02 -13.75 -7.68
N SER A 96 -2.11 -13.25 -8.29
CA SER A 96 -3.32 -14.07 -8.35
C SER A 96 -3.06 -15.32 -9.23
N PRO A 97 -3.74 -16.46 -8.95
CA PRO A 97 -3.62 -17.67 -9.77
C PRO A 97 -3.90 -17.38 -11.25
N GLU A 98 -4.90 -16.56 -11.55
CA GLU A 98 -5.30 -16.16 -12.90
C GLU A 98 -4.17 -15.38 -13.61
N ALA A 99 -3.59 -14.38 -12.96
CA ALA A 99 -2.49 -13.59 -13.53
C ALA A 99 -1.23 -14.43 -13.76
N PHE A 100 -0.99 -15.46 -12.95
CA PHE A 100 0.14 -16.38 -13.19
C PHE A 100 -0.12 -17.31 -14.37
N ILE A 101 -1.37 -17.80 -14.54
CA ILE A 101 -1.78 -18.61 -15.70
C ILE A 101 -1.70 -17.78 -16.98
N GLU A 102 -2.18 -16.54 -16.97
CA GLU A 102 -2.08 -15.63 -18.12
C GLU A 102 -0.62 -15.39 -18.53
N LEU A 103 0.27 -15.16 -17.56
CA LEU A 103 1.70 -15.00 -17.82
C LEU A 103 2.28 -16.26 -18.49
N LYS A 104 1.96 -17.46 -17.99
CA LYS A 104 2.42 -18.72 -18.60
C LYS A 104 1.90 -18.88 -20.03
N THR A 105 0.63 -18.61 -20.24
CA THR A 105 -0.02 -18.72 -21.56
C THR A 105 0.59 -17.74 -22.55
N SER A 106 0.83 -16.50 -22.15
CA SER A 106 1.50 -15.51 -22.98
C SER A 106 2.93 -15.91 -23.32
N LEU A 107 3.71 -16.40 -22.34
CA LEU A 107 5.08 -16.87 -22.57
C LEU A 107 5.13 -18.10 -23.47
N ASP A 108 4.17 -18.99 -23.38
CA ASP A 108 4.08 -20.18 -24.24
C ASP A 108 3.68 -19.83 -25.67
N ARG A 109 2.76 -18.90 -25.85
CA ARG A 109 2.24 -18.48 -27.16
C ARG A 109 3.18 -17.52 -27.89
N ASP A 110 3.58 -16.44 -27.19
CA ASP A 110 4.25 -15.27 -27.80
C ASP A 110 5.75 -15.24 -27.52
N GLY A 111 6.21 -16.06 -26.56
CA GLY A 111 7.59 -16.02 -26.08
C GLY A 111 7.87 -14.81 -25.19
N GLN A 112 9.13 -14.45 -25.09
CA GLN A 112 9.61 -13.38 -24.25
C GLN A 112 9.78 -12.08 -25.06
N SER A 113 9.00 -11.05 -24.76
CA SER A 113 9.05 -9.75 -25.43
C SER A 113 10.30 -8.93 -25.06
N GLN A 114 10.73 -8.97 -23.81
CA GLN A 114 11.87 -8.23 -23.29
C GLN A 114 12.83 -9.17 -22.56
N PRO A 115 14.16 -8.98 -22.65
CA PRO A 115 15.11 -9.79 -21.90
C PRO A 115 14.93 -9.58 -20.40
N ALA A 116 15.21 -10.60 -19.61
CA ALA A 116 15.36 -10.47 -18.17
C ALA A 116 16.70 -9.78 -17.88
N LEU A 117 16.89 -9.28 -16.66
CA LEU A 117 18.15 -8.66 -16.26
C LEU A 117 18.83 -9.52 -15.21
N ILE A 118 20.12 -9.81 -15.40
CA ILE A 118 20.91 -10.64 -14.50
C ILE A 118 22.25 -9.99 -14.14
N THR A 119 22.80 -10.42 -13.01
CA THR A 119 24.20 -10.17 -12.67
C THR A 119 25.12 -11.09 -13.48
N ASN A 120 26.42 -10.81 -13.49
CA ASN A 120 27.45 -11.68 -14.08
C ASN A 120 27.56 -13.06 -13.40
N GLU A 121 26.91 -13.26 -12.26
CA GLU A 121 26.81 -14.54 -11.52
C GLU A 121 25.48 -15.29 -11.77
N GLY A 122 24.64 -14.77 -12.65
CA GLY A 122 23.37 -15.36 -13.05
C GLY A 122 22.23 -15.16 -12.03
N VAL A 123 22.31 -14.17 -11.14
CA VAL A 123 21.23 -13.80 -10.24
C VAL A 123 20.29 -12.87 -10.99
N LEU A 124 19.01 -13.20 -10.98
CA LEU A 124 17.96 -12.38 -11.61
C LEU A 124 17.71 -11.09 -10.81
N ILE A 125 17.91 -9.95 -11.44
CA ILE A 125 17.51 -8.65 -10.91
C ILE A 125 16.06 -8.36 -11.34
N ASN A 126 15.73 -8.65 -12.61
CA ASN A 126 14.38 -8.56 -13.16
C ASN A 126 14.04 -9.82 -13.94
N GLY A 127 12.74 -10.18 -14.01
CA GLY A 127 12.27 -11.36 -14.74
C GLY A 127 12.09 -12.60 -13.85
N ASN A 128 12.13 -12.46 -12.52
CA ASN A 128 11.91 -13.56 -11.57
C ASN A 128 10.59 -14.32 -11.84
N SER A 129 9.46 -13.61 -12.00
CA SER A 129 8.17 -14.24 -12.29
C SER A 129 8.15 -14.96 -13.64
N ARG A 130 8.76 -14.36 -14.68
CA ARG A 130 8.92 -15.00 -16.00
C ARG A 130 9.74 -16.28 -15.92
N SER A 131 10.85 -16.23 -15.17
CA SER A 131 11.68 -17.43 -14.95
C SER A 131 10.91 -18.54 -14.24
N VAL A 132 10.14 -18.23 -13.20
CA VAL A 132 9.31 -19.23 -12.51
C VAL A 132 8.25 -19.80 -13.46
N ALA A 133 7.55 -18.96 -14.23
CA ALA A 133 6.55 -19.37 -15.19
C ALA A 133 7.15 -20.26 -16.30
N MET A 134 8.31 -19.88 -16.85
CA MET A 134 9.00 -20.66 -17.89
C MET A 134 9.50 -22.03 -17.40
N ARG A 135 9.89 -22.14 -16.13
CA ARG A 135 10.27 -23.43 -15.52
C ARG A 135 9.07 -24.39 -15.42
N GLU A 136 7.86 -23.89 -15.37
CA GLU A 136 6.62 -24.67 -15.34
C GLU A 136 6.05 -25.00 -16.73
N LEU A 137 6.59 -24.43 -17.80
CA LEU A 137 6.17 -24.78 -19.15
C LEU A 137 6.60 -26.21 -19.48
N THR A 138 5.63 -27.01 -19.98
CA THR A 138 5.83 -28.39 -20.39
C THR A 138 5.85 -28.47 -21.92
N GLY A 139 6.68 -29.34 -22.51
CA GLY A 139 6.73 -29.60 -23.94
C GLY A 139 8.16 -29.60 -24.51
N ASN A 140 8.28 -29.80 -25.84
CA ASN A 140 9.57 -29.87 -26.53
C ASN A 140 10.26 -28.53 -26.79
N ARG A 141 9.74 -27.44 -26.23
CA ARG A 141 10.39 -26.11 -26.34
C ARG A 141 11.60 -26.07 -25.42
N LYS A 142 12.72 -25.60 -25.95
CA LYS A 142 13.90 -25.28 -25.14
C LYS A 142 13.49 -24.27 -24.08
N ARG A 143 13.82 -24.57 -22.83
CA ARG A 143 13.61 -23.68 -21.66
C ARG A 143 14.66 -22.56 -21.67
N VAL A 144 14.74 -21.84 -22.78
CA VAL A 144 15.73 -20.79 -23.03
C VAL A 144 15.12 -19.44 -22.73
N ILE A 145 15.79 -18.69 -21.88
CA ILE A 145 15.43 -17.32 -21.52
C ILE A 145 16.47 -16.33 -22.06
N ARG A 146 16.00 -15.26 -22.69
CA ARG A 146 16.84 -14.12 -23.07
C ARG A 146 17.11 -13.26 -21.86
N VAL A 147 18.37 -12.97 -21.60
CA VAL A 147 18.81 -12.19 -20.45
C VAL A 147 19.81 -11.11 -20.88
N ALA A 148 19.65 -9.91 -20.36
CA ALA A 148 20.65 -8.86 -20.44
C ALA A 148 21.58 -8.98 -19.24
N VAL A 149 22.88 -8.92 -19.48
CA VAL A 149 23.91 -9.14 -18.45
C VAL A 149 24.53 -7.83 -18.03
N ILE A 150 24.50 -7.55 -16.70
CA ILE A 150 25.36 -6.52 -16.13
C ILE A 150 26.71 -7.16 -15.83
N GLU A 151 27.73 -6.76 -16.59
CA GLU A 151 29.06 -7.34 -16.50
C GLU A 151 29.84 -6.87 -15.26
N GLU A 152 29.48 -5.70 -14.72
CA GLU A 152 30.09 -5.14 -13.53
C GLU A 152 29.73 -5.96 -12.27
N ASP A 153 30.65 -6.05 -11.33
CA ASP A 153 30.35 -6.60 -10.00
C ASP A 153 29.43 -5.64 -9.25
N LEU A 154 28.29 -6.16 -8.81
CA LEU A 154 27.25 -5.42 -8.12
C LEU A 154 27.24 -5.80 -6.64
N THR A 155 27.09 -4.80 -5.78
CA THR A 155 26.74 -5.00 -4.36
C THR A 155 25.24 -5.28 -4.21
N GLU A 156 24.82 -5.81 -3.06
CA GLU A 156 23.39 -5.96 -2.73
C GLU A 156 22.63 -4.63 -2.85
N LYS A 157 23.27 -3.53 -2.45
CA LYS A 157 22.74 -2.17 -2.62
C LYS A 157 22.53 -1.81 -4.08
N ASP A 158 23.50 -2.09 -4.95
CA ASP A 158 23.35 -1.82 -6.38
C ASP A 158 22.20 -2.61 -6.98
N ILE A 159 22.07 -3.90 -6.62
CA ILE A 159 20.98 -4.76 -7.06
C ILE A 159 19.61 -4.20 -6.61
N ALA A 160 19.49 -3.81 -5.33
CA ALA A 160 18.26 -3.24 -4.79
C ALA A 160 17.87 -1.94 -5.51
N LEU A 161 18.86 -1.06 -5.78
CA LEU A 161 18.61 0.20 -6.51
C LEU A 161 18.17 -0.04 -7.94
N ILE A 162 18.81 -0.97 -8.67
CA ILE A 162 18.43 -1.31 -10.05
C ILE A 162 17.02 -1.89 -10.06
N GLU A 163 16.74 -2.87 -9.20
CA GLU A 163 15.42 -3.49 -9.11
C GLU A 163 14.35 -2.44 -8.82
N GLY A 164 14.58 -1.58 -7.82
CA GLY A 164 13.66 -0.52 -7.44
C GLY A 164 13.37 0.45 -8.59
N ARG A 165 14.39 0.89 -9.33
CA ARG A 165 14.20 1.74 -10.50
C ARG A 165 13.32 1.06 -11.54
N LEU A 166 13.63 -0.18 -11.89
CA LEU A 166 12.90 -0.94 -12.91
C LEU A 166 11.44 -1.21 -12.52
N GLN A 167 11.14 -1.32 -11.23
CA GLN A 167 9.79 -1.60 -10.75
C GLN A 167 8.94 -0.34 -10.56
N ILE A 168 9.56 0.76 -10.16
CA ILE A 168 8.85 2.02 -9.89
C ILE A 168 8.73 2.89 -11.16
N GLN A 169 9.65 2.74 -12.13
CA GLN A 169 9.49 3.35 -13.44
C GLN A 169 8.32 2.68 -14.19
N LYS A 170 7.34 3.48 -14.62
CA LYS A 170 6.09 3.03 -15.29
C LYS A 170 6.28 2.19 -16.57
N GLU A 171 7.48 2.10 -17.08
CA GLU A 171 7.80 1.32 -18.29
C GLU A 171 7.88 -0.20 -18.05
N PHE A 172 8.02 -0.63 -16.77
CA PHE A 172 8.11 -2.04 -16.41
C PHE A 172 6.87 -2.42 -15.57
N LYS A 173 5.90 -3.04 -16.20
CA LYS A 173 4.47 -3.23 -15.86
C LYS A 173 4.11 -3.98 -14.57
N GLU A 174 4.99 -4.19 -13.63
CA GLU A 174 4.60 -4.84 -12.36
C GLU A 174 5.04 -4.00 -11.17
N GLU A 175 4.10 -3.25 -10.65
CA GLU A 175 4.31 -2.44 -9.45
C GLU A 175 4.51 -3.32 -8.20
N TYR A 176 5.34 -2.88 -7.27
CA TYR A 176 5.35 -3.43 -5.93
C TYR A 176 3.98 -3.25 -5.28
N SER A 177 3.59 -4.20 -4.43
CA SER A 177 2.52 -3.92 -3.48
C SER A 177 2.91 -2.74 -2.59
N LEU A 178 1.91 -2.09 -1.98
CA LEU A 178 2.19 -0.97 -1.09
C LEU A 178 3.15 -1.35 0.03
N THR A 179 2.92 -2.49 0.71
CA THR A 179 3.79 -2.94 1.81
C THR A 179 5.21 -3.19 1.34
N ASN A 180 5.40 -3.80 0.16
CA ASN A 180 6.73 -4.03 -0.39
C ASN A 180 7.42 -2.75 -0.85
N THR A 181 6.65 -1.74 -1.30
CA THR A 181 7.20 -0.40 -1.60
C THR A 181 7.71 0.28 -0.34
N LEU A 182 6.93 0.22 0.76
CA LEU A 182 7.33 0.80 2.04
C LEU A 182 8.57 0.10 2.64
N LEU A 183 8.61 -1.24 2.57
CA LEU A 183 9.76 -2.04 2.99
C LEU A 183 11.01 -1.69 2.17
N PHE A 184 10.86 -1.52 0.86
CA PHE A 184 11.97 -1.15 -0.01
C PHE A 184 12.56 0.22 0.35
N ILE A 185 11.71 1.21 0.60
CA ILE A 185 12.14 2.55 1.04
C ILE A 185 12.88 2.47 2.38
N GLN A 186 12.39 1.68 3.33
CA GLN A 186 13.06 1.47 4.62
C GLN A 186 14.43 0.80 4.44
N ASP A 187 14.53 -0.21 3.57
CA ASP A 187 15.81 -0.87 3.29
C ASP A 187 16.85 0.09 2.69
N LEU A 188 16.44 0.95 1.76
CA LEU A 188 17.32 1.97 1.20
C LEU A 188 17.84 2.92 2.29
N TYR A 189 16.99 3.31 3.20
CA TYR A 189 17.38 4.15 4.34
C TYR A 189 18.33 3.42 5.29
N ASP A 190 18.07 2.16 5.61
CA ASP A 190 18.88 1.35 6.54
C ASP A 190 20.28 1.07 6.00
N ILE A 191 20.45 1.01 4.67
CA ILE A 191 21.80 0.91 4.05
C ILE A 191 22.50 2.25 3.87
N GLY A 192 21.95 3.34 4.44
CA GLY A 192 22.58 4.65 4.58
C GLY A 192 22.26 5.64 3.44
N GLU A 193 21.22 5.41 2.63
CA GLU A 193 20.75 6.45 1.71
C GLU A 193 19.99 7.55 2.49
N SER A 194 20.19 8.82 2.09
CA SER A 194 19.39 9.92 2.63
C SER A 194 17.98 9.95 2.05
N ASP A 195 17.04 10.55 2.78
CA ASP A 195 15.66 10.71 2.31
C ASP A 195 15.61 11.47 0.96
N GLU A 196 16.49 12.46 0.76
CA GLU A 196 16.61 13.19 -0.49
C GLU A 196 17.12 12.30 -1.63
N SER A 197 18.14 11.46 -1.36
CA SER A 197 18.69 10.51 -2.33
C SER A 197 17.62 9.50 -2.76
N ILE A 198 16.90 8.93 -1.81
CA ILE A 198 15.81 7.97 -2.06
C ILE A 198 14.71 8.64 -2.91
N ALA A 199 14.30 9.86 -2.56
CA ALA A 199 13.26 10.58 -3.30
C ALA A 199 13.64 10.83 -4.76
N ILE A 200 14.89 11.22 -5.01
CA ILE A 200 15.42 11.45 -6.36
C ILE A 200 15.49 10.14 -7.15
N GLU A 201 16.03 9.07 -6.54
CA GLU A 201 16.15 7.76 -7.18
C GLU A 201 14.80 7.18 -7.58
N LEU A 202 13.81 7.30 -6.70
CA LEU A 202 12.47 6.76 -6.92
C LEU A 202 11.55 7.75 -7.66
N ARG A 203 12.04 8.94 -8.00
CA ARG A 203 11.29 9.99 -8.72
C ARG A 203 9.94 10.30 -8.06
N LEU A 204 9.94 10.39 -6.72
CA LEU A 204 8.70 10.59 -5.96
C LEU A 204 8.14 11.99 -6.14
N ASP A 205 8.98 13.02 -6.15
CA ASP A 205 8.60 14.41 -6.43
C ASP A 205 9.73 15.15 -7.18
N THR A 206 9.37 16.14 -7.98
CA THR A 206 10.34 17.02 -8.67
C THR A 206 11.00 18.00 -7.71
N ASN A 207 10.35 18.31 -6.58
CA ASN A 207 10.89 19.16 -5.52
C ASN A 207 11.62 18.30 -4.47
N PRO A 208 12.94 18.41 -4.29
CA PRO A 208 13.71 17.55 -3.38
C PRO A 208 13.22 17.58 -1.94
N LYS A 209 12.79 18.74 -1.41
CA LYS A 209 12.29 18.87 -0.04
C LYS A 209 10.96 18.16 0.15
N LYS A 210 10.05 18.24 -0.85
CA LYS A 210 8.77 17.51 -0.82
C LYS A 210 9.01 16.01 -0.97
N GLY A 211 9.90 15.62 -1.87
CA GLY A 211 10.27 14.21 -2.04
C GLY A 211 10.85 13.60 -0.76
N ALA A 212 11.77 14.28 -0.09
CA ALA A 212 12.31 13.83 1.19
C ALA A 212 11.24 13.70 2.28
N GLN A 213 10.29 14.64 2.34
CA GLN A 213 9.16 14.55 3.27
C GLN A 213 8.27 13.34 2.95
N GLU A 214 8.03 13.08 1.68
CA GLU A 214 7.26 11.90 1.24
C GLU A 214 7.95 10.59 1.61
N VAL A 215 9.28 10.49 1.51
CA VAL A 215 10.05 9.35 2.00
C VAL A 215 9.87 9.14 3.50
N LYS A 216 9.96 10.22 4.30
CA LYS A 216 9.73 10.17 5.75
C LYS A 216 8.33 9.67 6.08
N ASP A 217 7.31 10.22 5.41
CA ASP A 217 5.91 9.83 5.64
C ASP A 217 5.70 8.34 5.27
N ARG A 218 6.30 7.84 4.20
CA ARG A 218 6.23 6.41 3.83
C ARG A 218 6.90 5.50 4.85
N ARG A 219 7.99 5.91 5.45
CA ARG A 219 8.64 5.17 6.55
C ARG A 219 7.76 5.14 7.80
N LEU A 220 7.14 6.26 8.16
CA LEU A 220 6.18 6.32 9.26
C LEU A 220 4.94 5.44 8.98
N MET A 221 4.47 5.39 7.73
CA MET A 221 3.39 4.48 7.32
C MET A 221 3.77 3.01 7.52
N LEU A 222 5.02 2.64 7.25
CA LEU A 222 5.50 1.27 7.51
C LEU A 222 5.45 0.94 9.01
N GLU A 223 5.93 1.83 9.86
CA GLU A 223 5.89 1.63 11.31
C GLU A 223 4.43 1.50 11.79
N LEU A 224 3.55 2.37 11.32
CA LEU A 224 2.12 2.30 11.61
C LEU A 224 1.49 0.96 11.18
N LEU A 225 1.83 0.45 9.98
CA LEU A 225 1.37 -0.89 9.56
C LEU A 225 1.92 -2.00 10.46
N LYS A 226 3.18 -1.90 10.90
CA LYS A 226 3.76 -2.86 11.86
C LYS A 226 3.04 -2.84 13.20
N GLU A 227 2.64 -1.67 13.70
CA GLU A 227 1.84 -1.54 14.90
C GLU A 227 0.46 -2.21 14.73
N LEU A 228 -0.23 -1.90 13.63
CA LEU A 228 -1.53 -2.49 13.31
C LEU A 228 -1.48 -4.03 13.22
N THR A 229 -0.35 -4.61 12.76
CA THR A 229 -0.21 -6.08 12.74
C THR A 229 -0.20 -6.73 14.10
N ARG A 230 0.07 -5.98 15.16
CA ARG A 230 0.18 -6.48 16.55
C ARG A 230 -1.15 -6.42 17.32
N ILE A 231 -2.13 -5.67 16.82
CA ILE A 231 -3.44 -5.52 17.47
C ILE A 231 -4.19 -6.87 17.51
N PRO A 232 -4.28 -7.66 16.41
CA PRO A 232 -4.96 -8.94 16.45
C PRO A 232 -4.19 -10.03 17.22
N THR A 233 -4.92 -10.95 17.83
CA THR A 233 -4.38 -12.15 18.45
C THR A 233 -4.90 -13.41 17.72
N PRO A 234 -4.03 -14.18 17.02
CA PRO A 234 -2.59 -13.97 16.83
C PRO A 234 -2.28 -12.81 15.87
N ASN A 235 -1.06 -12.26 16.01
CA ASN A 235 -0.60 -11.17 15.15
C ASN A 235 -0.72 -11.53 13.66
N ILE A 236 -1.23 -10.60 12.86
CA ILE A 236 -1.27 -10.73 11.40
C ILE A 236 0.09 -10.37 10.78
N LYS A 237 0.24 -10.56 9.48
CA LYS A 237 1.46 -10.28 8.73
C LYS A 237 1.24 -9.11 7.76
N LEU A 238 2.28 -8.31 7.52
CA LEU A 238 2.23 -7.13 6.63
C LEU A 238 1.59 -7.42 5.26
N HIS A 239 1.95 -8.55 4.63
CA HIS A 239 1.41 -8.92 3.32
C HIS A 239 -0.11 -9.14 3.28
N GLN A 240 -0.78 -9.23 4.43
CA GLN A 240 -2.24 -9.31 4.48
C GLN A 240 -2.90 -7.99 4.06
N PHE A 241 -2.21 -6.87 4.24
CA PHE A 241 -2.66 -5.56 3.75
C PHE A 241 -2.54 -5.35 2.24
N ASP A 242 -1.94 -6.30 1.53
CA ASP A 242 -1.86 -6.30 0.06
C ASP A 242 -2.91 -7.22 -0.60
N LYS A 243 -3.67 -8.00 0.20
CA LYS A 243 -4.63 -8.98 -0.31
C LYS A 243 -5.99 -8.33 -0.58
N ASP A 244 -6.67 -8.83 -1.62
CA ASP A 244 -8.05 -8.42 -1.89
C ASP A 244 -8.96 -8.66 -0.67
N GLY A 245 -9.79 -7.67 -0.36
CA GLY A 245 -10.66 -7.68 0.81
C GLY A 245 -10.00 -7.29 2.15
N SER A 246 -8.74 -6.82 2.10
CA SER A 246 -8.03 -6.12 3.18
C SER A 246 -6.91 -5.24 2.62
N LYS A 247 -7.00 -4.88 1.33
CA LYS A 247 -5.99 -4.12 0.60
C LYS A 247 -6.01 -2.65 1.02
N VAL A 248 -4.87 -2.19 1.52
CA VAL A 248 -4.69 -0.80 1.95
C VAL A 248 -4.09 0.03 0.83
N SER A 249 -4.60 1.24 0.63
CA SER A 249 -4.04 2.20 -0.33
C SER A 249 -3.10 3.20 0.36
N TYR A 250 -2.24 3.84 -0.45
CA TYR A 250 -1.37 4.92 0.02
C TYR A 250 -2.19 6.07 0.65
N GLU A 251 -3.31 6.44 0.01
CA GLU A 251 -4.16 7.53 0.46
C GLU A 251 -4.84 7.21 1.80
N SER A 252 -5.26 5.96 2.01
CA SER A 252 -5.88 5.55 3.27
C SER A 252 -4.87 5.56 4.42
N LEU A 253 -3.64 5.09 4.18
CA LEU A 253 -2.56 5.17 5.16
C LEU A 253 -2.12 6.61 5.43
N SER A 254 -2.07 7.45 4.40
CA SER A 254 -1.75 8.88 4.57
C SER A 254 -2.78 9.57 5.46
N ALA A 255 -4.08 9.25 5.29
CA ALA A 255 -5.13 9.76 6.14
C ALA A 255 -5.00 9.25 7.59
N LEU A 256 -4.69 7.97 7.77
CA LEU A 256 -4.46 7.37 9.09
C LEU A 256 -3.25 7.99 9.80
N LEU A 257 -2.12 8.16 9.10
CA LEU A 257 -0.92 8.81 9.63
C LEU A 257 -1.20 10.26 10.08
N LYS A 258 -2.04 10.97 9.33
CA LYS A 258 -2.46 12.32 9.72
C LYS A 258 -3.26 12.28 11.03
N LYS A 259 -4.15 11.31 11.20
CA LYS A 259 -4.93 11.14 12.43
C LYS A 259 -4.04 10.73 13.61
N GLN A 260 -3.03 9.91 13.41
CA GLN A 260 -2.02 9.63 14.43
C GLN A 260 -1.37 10.92 14.94
N LYS A 261 -0.86 11.75 14.04
CA LYS A 261 -0.24 13.04 14.38
C LYS A 261 -1.18 14.00 15.13
N GLU A 262 -2.49 13.91 14.90
CA GLU A 262 -3.51 14.73 15.58
C GLU A 262 -3.87 14.20 16.98
N LEU A 263 -3.97 12.89 17.16
CA LEU A 263 -4.59 12.27 18.34
C LEU A 263 -3.59 11.65 19.29
N GLU A 264 -2.51 11.02 18.82
CA GLU A 264 -1.63 10.19 19.66
C GLU A 264 -1.06 10.95 20.87
N SER A 265 -0.66 12.21 20.69
CA SER A 265 -0.10 13.03 21.76
C SER A 265 -1.17 13.77 22.60
N THR A 266 -2.37 14.00 22.02
CA THR A 266 -3.42 14.81 22.65
C THR A 266 -4.48 13.96 23.36
N ASN A 267 -4.77 12.79 22.82
CA ASN A 267 -5.76 11.84 23.36
C ASN A 267 -5.41 10.41 22.93
N PRO A 268 -4.47 9.74 23.63
CA PRO A 268 -4.02 8.38 23.30
C PRO A 268 -5.13 7.33 23.26
N GLU A 269 -6.12 7.42 24.14
CA GLU A 269 -7.27 6.50 24.17
C GLU A 269 -8.12 6.62 22.90
N LYS A 270 -8.41 7.84 22.46
CA LYS A 270 -9.10 8.06 21.18
C LYS A 270 -8.28 7.54 20.01
N TRP A 271 -6.96 7.65 20.06
CA TRP A 271 -6.09 7.11 19.03
C TRP A 271 -6.16 5.59 18.99
N GLU A 272 -6.08 4.92 20.13
CA GLU A 272 -6.19 3.45 20.21
C GLU A 272 -7.53 2.95 19.64
N ASN A 273 -8.63 3.56 20.04
CA ASN A 273 -9.96 3.22 19.53
C ASN A 273 -10.06 3.50 18.01
N TYR A 274 -9.48 4.59 17.53
CA TYR A 274 -9.46 4.90 16.11
C TYR A 274 -8.69 3.84 15.31
N GLN A 275 -7.51 3.41 15.78
CA GLN A 275 -6.72 2.36 15.15
C GLN A 275 -7.50 1.04 15.07
N LYS A 276 -8.14 0.62 16.17
CA LYS A 276 -8.95 -0.60 16.22
C LYS A 276 -10.11 -0.55 15.23
N ASN A 277 -10.85 0.55 15.20
CA ASN A 277 -11.97 0.76 14.29
C ASN A 277 -11.53 0.74 12.82
N TRP A 278 -10.43 1.43 12.50
CA TRP A 278 -9.87 1.46 11.16
C TRP A 278 -9.41 0.07 10.71
N LEU A 279 -8.65 -0.63 11.57
CA LEU A 279 -8.16 -1.98 11.29
C LEU A 279 -9.32 -2.98 11.09
N PHE A 280 -10.32 -2.93 11.96
CA PHE A 280 -11.53 -3.72 11.85
C PHE A 280 -12.20 -3.54 10.48
N CYS A 281 -12.44 -2.32 10.07
CA CYS A 281 -13.02 -2.02 8.76
C CYS A 281 -12.20 -2.61 7.62
N VAL A 282 -10.88 -2.41 7.62
CA VAL A 282 -9.99 -2.93 6.59
C VAL A 282 -10.01 -4.46 6.55
N LEU A 283 -9.90 -5.14 7.68
CA LEU A 283 -9.88 -6.60 7.74
C LEU A 283 -11.17 -7.25 7.24
N TYR A 284 -12.29 -6.54 7.34
CA TYR A 284 -13.59 -6.98 6.84
C TYR A 284 -13.91 -6.48 5.42
N GLY A 285 -12.94 -5.88 4.72
CA GLY A 285 -13.07 -5.49 3.32
C GLY A 285 -13.71 -4.12 3.08
N TYR A 286 -13.87 -3.32 4.14
CA TYR A 286 -14.25 -1.91 4.04
C TYR A 286 -12.98 -1.07 3.98
N ASP A 287 -12.29 -1.13 2.82
CA ASP A 287 -10.92 -0.65 2.64
C ASP A 287 -10.79 0.57 1.70
N LYS A 288 -11.91 1.04 1.12
CA LYS A 288 -11.89 2.18 0.21
C LYS A 288 -11.64 3.49 0.95
N VAL A 289 -10.75 4.32 0.42
CA VAL A 289 -10.32 5.60 1.02
C VAL A 289 -11.50 6.51 1.38
N HIS A 290 -12.48 6.63 0.48
CA HIS A 290 -13.65 7.50 0.71
C HIS A 290 -14.50 7.02 1.88
N ASP A 291 -14.57 5.74 2.07
CA ASP A 291 -15.37 5.10 3.09
C ASP A 291 -14.68 5.19 4.45
N LEU A 292 -13.37 4.90 4.50
CA LEU A 292 -12.56 4.99 5.73
C LEU A 292 -12.44 6.41 6.31
N ARG A 293 -12.69 7.47 5.53
CA ARG A 293 -12.72 8.86 6.02
C ARG A 293 -13.83 9.11 7.05
N ASN A 294 -14.90 8.33 7.00
CA ASN A 294 -16.03 8.44 7.92
C ASN A 294 -15.87 7.56 9.15
N VAL A 295 -14.84 6.72 9.22
CA VAL A 295 -14.51 5.92 10.41
C VAL A 295 -13.82 6.83 11.42
N ASP A 296 -14.30 6.84 12.66
CA ASP A 296 -13.68 7.54 13.79
C ASP A 296 -13.56 6.59 15.01
N HIS A 297 -13.21 7.13 16.16
CA HIS A 297 -12.98 6.35 17.38
C HIS A 297 -14.27 5.78 18.00
N GLU A 298 -15.44 6.29 17.62
CA GLU A 298 -16.77 5.87 18.11
C GLU A 298 -17.52 5.02 17.07
N PHE A 299 -16.94 4.79 15.88
CA PHE A 299 -17.65 4.17 14.76
C PHE A 299 -18.21 2.79 15.08
N PHE A 300 -17.45 1.96 15.79
CA PHE A 300 -17.94 0.64 16.19
C PHE A 300 -19.10 0.74 17.17
N ASP A 301 -18.92 1.49 18.24
CA ASP A 301 -19.86 1.54 19.35
C ASP A 301 -21.20 2.18 18.95
N GLU A 302 -21.14 3.29 18.21
CA GLU A 302 -22.34 4.06 17.86
C GLU A 302 -23.08 3.51 16.64
N TYR A 303 -22.35 2.95 15.66
CA TYR A 303 -22.95 2.58 14.38
C TYR A 303 -22.90 1.08 14.06
N VAL A 304 -21.74 0.42 14.27
CA VAL A 304 -21.61 -1.00 13.90
C VAL A 304 -22.29 -1.91 14.90
N LEU A 305 -22.08 -1.71 16.20
CA LEU A 305 -22.64 -2.54 17.25
C LEU A 305 -24.18 -2.66 17.15
N PRO A 306 -24.94 -1.57 16.98
CA PRO A 306 -26.41 -1.66 16.82
C PRO A 306 -26.82 -2.45 15.57
N THR A 307 -26.03 -2.41 14.47
CA THR A 307 -26.35 -3.21 13.28
C THR A 307 -26.02 -4.68 13.45
N VAL A 308 -24.95 -5.01 14.18
CA VAL A 308 -24.58 -6.38 14.53
C VAL A 308 -25.62 -7.01 15.46
N GLU A 309 -26.12 -6.26 16.45
CA GLU A 309 -27.16 -6.71 17.37
C GLU A 309 -28.51 -6.96 16.71
N ARG A 310 -28.85 -6.17 15.67
CA ARG A 310 -30.06 -6.38 14.87
C ARG A 310 -29.99 -7.64 13.99
N ASN A 311 -28.78 -8.12 13.68
CA ASN A 311 -28.60 -9.33 12.88
C ASN A 311 -28.74 -10.57 13.75
N SER A 312 -29.82 -11.37 13.56
CA SER A 312 -30.13 -12.53 14.38
C SER A 312 -29.00 -13.58 14.44
N ASN A 313 -28.20 -13.72 13.38
CA ASN A 313 -27.09 -14.65 13.34
C ASN A 313 -25.88 -14.13 14.13
N LEU A 314 -25.57 -12.83 14.03
CA LEU A 314 -24.46 -12.21 14.77
C LEU A 314 -24.82 -11.98 16.24
N LYS A 315 -26.08 -11.77 16.56
CA LYS A 315 -26.55 -11.59 17.94
C LYS A 315 -26.13 -12.74 18.85
N LEU A 316 -26.19 -13.98 18.36
CA LEU A 316 -25.71 -15.14 19.12
C LEU A 316 -24.22 -15.05 19.48
N TYR A 317 -23.42 -14.45 18.59
CA TYR A 317 -21.99 -14.21 18.85
C TYR A 317 -21.79 -13.10 19.89
N VAL A 318 -22.56 -12.02 19.79
CA VAL A 318 -22.56 -10.90 20.76
C VAL A 318 -22.95 -11.38 22.13
N ASP A 319 -24.07 -12.10 22.26
CA ASP A 319 -24.60 -12.62 23.53
C ASP A 319 -23.57 -13.58 24.17
N GLY A 320 -22.88 -14.41 23.36
CA GLY A 320 -21.85 -15.31 23.85
C GLY A 320 -20.66 -14.58 24.47
N ILE A 321 -20.17 -13.49 23.83
CA ILE A 321 -19.07 -12.68 24.35
C ILE A 321 -19.51 -11.88 25.58
N SER A 322 -20.69 -11.26 25.56
CA SER A 322 -21.19 -10.46 26.67
C SER A 322 -21.32 -11.26 27.97
N SER A 323 -21.46 -12.58 27.87
CA SER A 323 -21.50 -13.47 29.06
C SER A 323 -20.10 -13.71 29.69
N GLU A 324 -19.01 -13.34 29.02
CA GLU A 324 -17.63 -13.50 29.50
C GLU A 324 -17.03 -12.22 30.13
N VAL A 325 -17.79 -11.10 30.15
CA VAL A 325 -17.28 -9.80 30.63
C VAL A 325 -17.03 -9.84 32.14
N ILE A 326 -15.78 -9.61 32.55
CA ILE A 326 -15.34 -9.38 33.91
C ILE A 326 -15.04 -7.88 34.08
N GLU A 327 -15.71 -7.24 34.98
CA GLU A 327 -15.79 -5.88 35.56
C GLU A 327 -14.96 -4.68 35.04
N GLU A 328 -13.96 -4.78 34.12
CA GLU A 328 -13.12 -3.62 33.73
C GLU A 328 -13.16 -3.22 32.25
N GLU A 329 -13.69 -4.06 31.33
CA GLU A 329 -13.83 -3.71 29.92
C GLU A 329 -15.30 -3.46 29.53
N THR A 330 -15.53 -2.46 28.67
CA THR A 330 -16.86 -2.30 28.08
C THR A 330 -17.13 -3.47 27.13
N SER A 331 -18.34 -4.02 27.16
CA SER A 331 -18.79 -5.12 26.29
C SER A 331 -18.48 -4.85 24.80
N ALA A 332 -18.58 -3.59 24.37
CA ALA A 332 -18.28 -3.15 23.01
C ALA A 332 -16.80 -3.29 22.65
N SER A 333 -15.88 -2.86 23.53
CA SER A 333 -14.43 -2.96 23.29
C SER A 333 -13.98 -4.42 23.16
N LEU A 334 -14.48 -5.29 24.06
CA LEU A 334 -14.20 -6.73 24.01
C LEU A 334 -14.76 -7.37 22.72
N LEU A 335 -15.97 -6.98 22.31
CA LEU A 335 -16.55 -7.49 21.07
C LEU A 335 -15.76 -7.05 19.85
N LEU A 336 -15.36 -5.79 19.76
CA LEU A 336 -14.52 -5.28 18.67
C LEU A 336 -13.20 -6.07 18.57
N GLN A 337 -12.52 -6.29 19.71
CA GLN A 337 -11.28 -7.07 19.75
C GLN A 337 -11.51 -8.51 19.28
N ASN A 338 -12.55 -9.18 19.76
CA ASN A 338 -12.89 -10.55 19.33
C ASN A 338 -13.21 -10.64 17.84
N LEU A 339 -13.87 -9.63 17.26
CA LEU A 339 -14.12 -9.56 15.82
C LEU A 339 -12.80 -9.40 15.03
N ILE A 340 -11.89 -8.55 15.49
CA ILE A 340 -10.56 -8.38 14.89
C ILE A 340 -9.78 -9.70 14.94
N ASP A 341 -9.75 -10.36 16.08
CA ASP A 341 -9.03 -11.62 16.33
C ASP A 341 -9.58 -12.77 15.48
N SER A 342 -10.90 -12.80 15.25
CA SER A 342 -11.54 -13.82 14.44
C SER A 342 -11.01 -13.88 13.00
N VAL A 343 -10.64 -12.74 12.43
CA VAL A 343 -10.04 -12.68 11.08
C VAL A 343 -8.59 -13.11 11.11
N ALA A 344 -7.85 -12.80 12.16
CA ALA A 344 -6.45 -13.16 12.33
C ALA A 344 -6.25 -14.68 12.53
N ASN A 345 -7.23 -15.34 13.11
CA ASN A 345 -7.19 -16.80 13.34
C ASN A 345 -7.16 -17.56 12.00
N LYS A 346 -6.27 -18.56 11.88
CA LYS A 346 -6.12 -19.39 10.67
C LYS A 346 -7.19 -20.48 10.52
N GLN A 347 -8.06 -20.66 11.53
CA GLN A 347 -9.15 -21.62 11.46
C GLN A 347 -10.17 -21.20 10.39
N ASN A 348 -10.74 -22.20 9.71
CA ASN A 348 -11.76 -21.99 8.68
C ASN A 348 -13.15 -21.72 9.30
N ASP A 349 -13.30 -21.96 10.58
CA ASP A 349 -14.54 -21.88 11.31
C ASP A 349 -14.40 -20.96 12.53
N ILE A 350 -15.44 -20.20 12.82
CA ILE A 350 -15.53 -19.33 13.97
C ILE A 350 -16.52 -19.95 14.96
N LYS A 351 -16.02 -20.30 16.13
CA LYS A 351 -16.86 -20.78 17.23
C LYS A 351 -17.56 -19.63 17.92
N ILE A 352 -18.85 -19.79 18.20
CA ILE A 352 -19.56 -18.87 19.07
C ILE A 352 -19.18 -19.21 20.53
N PRO A 353 -18.71 -18.21 21.31
CA PRO A 353 -18.43 -18.41 22.73
C PRO A 353 -19.64 -19.02 23.46
N ASN A 354 -19.39 -19.91 24.38
CA ASN A 354 -20.43 -20.58 25.20
C ASN A 354 -21.51 -21.35 24.41
N SER A 355 -21.24 -21.70 23.15
CA SER A 355 -22.16 -22.42 22.26
C SER A 355 -21.45 -23.53 21.50
N ASN A 356 -22.19 -24.54 21.09
CA ASN A 356 -21.73 -25.57 20.15
C ASN A 356 -21.87 -25.14 18.68
N PHE A 357 -22.32 -23.92 18.43
CA PHE A 357 -22.55 -23.41 17.10
C PHE A 357 -21.24 -22.88 16.48
N VAL A 358 -21.05 -23.16 15.19
CA VAL A 358 -19.86 -22.80 14.44
C VAL A 358 -20.27 -22.15 13.13
N PHE A 359 -19.67 -21.02 12.81
CA PHE A 359 -19.82 -20.36 11.50
C PHE A 359 -18.64 -20.68 10.59
N PRO A 360 -18.87 -21.00 9.30
CA PRO A 360 -17.83 -20.89 8.30
C PRO A 360 -17.29 -19.45 8.27
N LYS A 361 -15.98 -19.28 8.32
CA LYS A 361 -15.33 -17.96 8.42
C LYS A 361 -15.75 -16.99 7.31
N ALA A 362 -15.91 -17.50 6.08
CA ALA A 362 -16.35 -16.68 4.95
C ALA A 362 -17.78 -16.11 5.15
N THR A 363 -18.70 -16.95 5.65
CA THR A 363 -20.07 -16.53 5.96
C THR A 363 -20.08 -15.50 7.07
N PHE A 364 -19.34 -15.73 8.16
CA PHE A 364 -19.24 -14.80 9.29
C PHE A 364 -18.65 -13.46 8.83
N LYS A 365 -17.57 -13.49 8.05
CA LYS A 365 -16.96 -12.28 7.50
C LYS A 365 -17.95 -11.50 6.63
N GLY A 366 -18.76 -12.19 5.82
CA GLY A 366 -19.81 -11.56 5.00
C GLY A 366 -20.85 -10.82 5.84
N LEU A 367 -21.38 -11.47 6.88
CA LEU A 367 -22.38 -10.86 7.76
C LEU A 367 -21.85 -9.62 8.50
N VAL A 368 -20.62 -9.68 9.00
CA VAL A 368 -20.00 -8.51 9.64
C VAL A 368 -19.74 -7.40 8.63
N SER A 369 -19.26 -7.72 7.40
CA SER A 369 -19.07 -6.74 6.33
C SER A 369 -20.38 -6.03 5.96
N GLU A 370 -21.49 -6.74 5.88
CA GLU A 370 -22.81 -6.15 5.63
C GLU A 370 -23.22 -5.19 6.76
N SER A 371 -22.95 -5.56 8.02
CA SER A 371 -23.20 -4.69 9.16
C SER A 371 -22.36 -3.40 9.12
N ILE A 372 -21.10 -3.49 8.73
CA ILE A 372 -20.22 -2.31 8.53
C ILE A 372 -20.77 -1.42 7.43
N LEU A 373 -21.22 -1.98 6.30
CA LEU A 373 -21.79 -1.22 5.21
C LEU A 373 -23.06 -0.49 5.63
N ALA A 374 -23.96 -1.15 6.37
CA ALA A 374 -25.18 -0.53 6.90
C ALA A 374 -24.85 0.63 7.87
N ALA A 375 -23.93 0.40 8.81
CA ALA A 375 -23.43 1.40 9.74
C ALA A 375 -22.84 2.62 9.03
N ALA A 376 -22.05 2.39 7.98
CA ALA A 376 -21.43 3.46 7.19
C ALA A 376 -22.45 4.31 6.43
N VAL A 377 -23.53 3.71 5.93
CA VAL A 377 -24.63 4.43 5.29
C VAL A 377 -25.36 5.31 6.31
N GLU A 378 -25.67 4.78 7.49
CA GLU A 378 -26.32 5.52 8.57
C GLU A 378 -25.48 6.73 8.99
N LYS A 379 -24.20 6.52 9.32
CA LYS A 379 -23.28 7.60 9.68
C LYS A 379 -23.13 8.65 8.59
N LYS A 380 -23.01 8.22 7.33
CA LYS A 380 -22.93 9.16 6.21
C LYS A 380 -24.16 10.03 6.09
N SER A 381 -25.36 9.45 6.28
CA SER A 381 -26.62 10.21 6.24
C SER A 381 -26.66 11.27 7.34
N GLU A 382 -26.25 10.93 8.57
CA GLU A 382 -26.17 11.88 9.68
C GLU A 382 -25.16 13.01 9.42
N LEU A 383 -23.96 12.65 8.90
CA LEU A 383 -22.95 13.65 8.52
C LEU A 383 -23.43 14.58 7.41
N ASP A 384 -24.17 14.06 6.42
CA ASP A 384 -24.73 14.86 5.34
C ASP A 384 -25.80 15.82 5.87
N ASP A 385 -26.66 15.38 6.79
CA ASP A 385 -27.68 16.23 7.41
C ASP A 385 -27.08 17.29 8.35
N LYS A 386 -26.05 16.93 9.11
CA LYS A 386 -25.28 17.87 9.91
C LYS A 386 -24.56 18.89 9.01
N ASN A 387 -23.93 18.47 7.94
CA ASN A 387 -23.28 19.35 6.98
C ASN A 387 -24.27 20.30 6.31
N LYS A 388 -25.49 19.84 5.95
CA LYS A 388 -26.52 20.72 5.40
C LYS A 388 -26.90 21.84 6.34
N LYS A 389 -26.95 21.55 7.66
CA LYS A 389 -27.27 22.54 8.73
C LYS A 389 -26.11 23.49 9.05
N GLU A 390 -24.89 22.93 9.20
CA GLU A 390 -23.74 23.70 9.72
C GLU A 390 -22.93 24.38 8.63
N LYS A 391 -22.84 23.80 7.43
CA LYS A 391 -22.01 24.31 6.34
C LYS A 391 -22.33 25.74 5.88
N PRO A 392 -23.60 26.18 5.82
CA PRO A 392 -23.89 27.59 5.53
C PRO A 392 -23.30 28.54 6.55
N ILE A 393 -23.36 28.19 7.84
CA ILE A 393 -22.81 28.97 8.94
C ILE A 393 -21.28 29.03 8.86
N GLU A 394 -20.63 27.91 8.60
CA GLU A 394 -19.16 27.85 8.43
C GLU A 394 -18.69 28.69 7.22
N LEU A 395 -19.41 28.61 6.12
CA LEU A 395 -19.12 29.43 4.93
C LEU A 395 -19.23 30.92 5.23
N ILE A 396 -20.26 31.35 5.98
CA ILE A 396 -20.43 32.74 6.41
C ILE A 396 -19.28 33.16 7.34
N LYS A 397 -18.91 32.33 8.35
CA LYS A 397 -17.77 32.60 9.23
C LYS A 397 -16.46 32.73 8.46
N SER A 398 -16.23 31.86 7.46
CA SER A 398 -15.05 31.92 6.61
C SER A 398 -15.03 33.17 5.73
N ALA A 399 -16.19 33.60 5.20
CA ALA A 399 -16.31 34.81 4.42
C ALA A 399 -16.07 36.07 5.29
N LEU A 400 -16.60 36.07 6.51
CA LEU A 400 -16.37 37.18 7.49
C LEU A 400 -14.87 37.33 7.78
N LYS A 401 -14.17 36.24 8.12
CA LYS A 401 -12.72 36.24 8.37
C LYS A 401 -11.89 36.77 7.19
N LYS A 402 -12.34 36.49 5.95
CA LYS A 402 -11.70 37.05 4.73
C LYS A 402 -11.99 38.52 4.54
N LEU A 403 -13.20 39.01 4.90
CA LEU A 403 -13.56 40.41 4.84
C LEU A 403 -12.81 41.20 5.91
N GLU A 404 -12.63 40.69 7.12
CA GLU A 404 -11.80 41.28 8.17
C GLU A 404 -10.36 41.46 7.71
N LYS A 405 -9.74 40.43 7.15
CA LYS A 405 -8.39 40.55 6.56
C LYS A 405 -8.30 41.56 5.43
N CYS A 406 -9.36 41.69 4.64
CA CYS A 406 -9.44 42.69 3.57
C CYS A 406 -9.55 44.11 4.14
N ASP A 407 -10.31 44.33 5.22
CA ASP A 407 -10.42 45.62 5.92
C ASP A 407 -9.06 46.01 6.51
N ASP A 408 -8.39 45.09 7.23
CA ASP A 408 -7.04 45.33 7.76
C ASP A 408 -6.06 45.74 6.66
N TYR A 409 -6.01 44.96 5.58
CA TYR A 409 -5.13 45.25 4.44
C TYR A 409 -5.43 46.64 3.80
N LEU A 410 -6.69 46.98 3.68
CA LEU A 410 -7.10 48.31 3.12
C LEU A 410 -6.74 49.47 4.04
N ARG A 411 -6.81 49.30 5.37
CA ARG A 411 -6.39 50.31 6.35
C ARG A 411 -4.90 50.60 6.24
N ASP A 412 -4.10 49.53 6.17
CA ASP A 412 -2.65 49.61 6.14
C ASP A 412 -2.08 50.13 4.80
N ASN A 413 -2.82 49.94 3.69
CA ASN A 413 -2.34 50.18 2.34
C ASN A 413 -3.21 51.19 1.56
N LYS A 414 -4.01 51.99 2.22
CA LYS A 414 -4.99 52.93 1.60
C LYS A 414 -4.36 53.91 0.61
N GLU A 415 -3.14 54.31 0.86
CA GLU A 415 -2.38 55.27 0.04
C GLU A 415 -1.88 54.70 -1.29
N TYR A 416 -1.72 53.36 -1.37
CA TYR A 416 -1.26 52.67 -2.57
C TYR A 416 -2.40 52.30 -3.55
N LEU A 417 -3.68 52.59 -3.20
CA LEU A 417 -4.82 52.28 -4.05
C LEU A 417 -5.02 53.34 -5.11
N ASP A 418 -4.73 53.02 -6.36
CA ASP A 418 -5.05 53.87 -7.49
C ASP A 418 -6.58 53.92 -7.78
N LYS A 419 -6.99 54.83 -8.71
CA LYS A 419 -8.38 55.02 -9.05
C LYS A 419 -9.04 53.74 -9.60
N ASN A 420 -8.34 52.97 -10.46
CA ASN A 420 -8.85 51.77 -11.11
C ASN A 420 -9.04 50.66 -10.09
N THR A 421 -8.07 50.43 -9.19
CA THR A 421 -8.15 49.46 -8.11
C THR A 421 -9.31 49.76 -7.16
N ARG A 422 -9.55 51.06 -6.83
CA ARG A 422 -10.68 51.50 -6.01
C ARG A 422 -12.03 51.21 -6.68
N GLU A 423 -12.15 51.44 -7.98
CA GLU A 423 -13.39 51.15 -8.74
C GLU A 423 -13.63 49.65 -8.84
N GLY A 424 -12.59 48.87 -9.10
CA GLY A 424 -12.65 47.40 -9.10
C GLY A 424 -13.12 46.87 -7.76
N PHE A 425 -12.57 47.38 -6.65
CA PHE A 425 -12.96 47.01 -5.30
C PHE A 425 -14.44 47.33 -5.02
N LYS A 426 -14.90 48.55 -5.36
CA LYS A 426 -16.29 48.95 -5.19
C LYS A 426 -17.26 48.04 -5.96
N SER A 427 -16.88 47.62 -7.17
CA SER A 427 -17.68 46.69 -7.98
C SER A 427 -17.83 45.34 -7.31
N GLN A 428 -16.73 44.74 -6.81
CA GLN A 428 -16.77 43.46 -6.10
C GLN A 428 -17.56 43.58 -4.79
N PHE A 429 -17.38 44.65 -4.05
CA PHE A 429 -18.10 44.87 -2.81
C PHE A 429 -19.61 45.00 -3.01
N LYS A 430 -20.06 45.61 -4.13
CA LYS A 430 -21.47 45.65 -4.52
C LYS A 430 -22.02 44.27 -4.77
N ARG A 431 -21.22 43.37 -5.38
CA ARG A 431 -21.63 41.96 -5.60
C ARG A 431 -21.75 41.17 -4.29
N VAL A 432 -20.83 41.40 -3.33
CA VAL A 432 -20.90 40.79 -1.99
C VAL A 432 -22.19 41.23 -1.29
N LYS A 433 -22.48 42.54 -1.24
CA LYS A 433 -23.73 43.08 -0.65
C LYS A 433 -24.97 42.44 -1.24
N LYS A 434 -25.05 42.33 -2.57
CA LYS A 434 -26.19 41.69 -3.25
C LYS A 434 -26.35 40.20 -2.86
N LYS A 435 -25.24 39.51 -2.62
CA LYS A 435 -25.30 38.08 -2.16
C LYS A 435 -25.76 37.99 -0.70
N ILE A 436 -25.39 38.91 0.14
CA ILE A 436 -25.87 38.97 1.54
C ILE A 436 -27.37 39.24 1.55
N GLU A 437 -27.87 40.22 0.80
CA GLU A 437 -29.30 40.50 0.66
C GLU A 437 -30.11 39.28 0.21
N ASN A 438 -29.61 38.54 -0.81
CA ASN A 438 -30.26 37.29 -1.25
C ASN A 438 -30.30 36.22 -0.17
N ILE A 439 -29.26 36.10 0.65
CA ILE A 439 -29.21 35.12 1.77
C ILE A 439 -30.25 35.52 2.84
N GLU A 440 -30.34 36.82 3.16
CA GLU A 440 -31.32 37.35 4.12
C GLU A 440 -32.76 37.12 3.64
N GLU A 441 -33.05 37.25 2.35
CA GLU A 441 -34.36 36.95 1.76
C GLU A 441 -34.71 35.47 1.90
N ILE A 442 -33.75 34.56 1.66
CA ILE A 442 -33.97 33.12 1.82
C ILE A 442 -34.32 32.76 3.28
N LEU A 443 -33.57 33.35 4.24
CA LEU A 443 -33.80 33.11 5.67
C LEU A 443 -35.15 33.64 6.16
N LYS A 444 -35.63 34.78 5.63
CA LYS A 444 -36.95 35.35 5.99
C LYS A 444 -38.12 34.53 5.48
N HIS A 445 -37.98 33.88 4.31
CA HIS A 445 -39.04 33.03 3.76
C HIS A 445 -39.29 31.74 4.54
N ASP A 446 -38.33 31.30 5.37
CA ASP A 446 -38.47 30.10 6.20
C ASP A 446 -39.04 30.41 7.60
N GLU A 447 -39.08 31.68 8.04
CA GLU A 447 -39.71 32.09 9.30
C GLU A 447 -41.25 32.25 9.19
N ASP A 448 -41.78 32.31 7.97
CA ASP A 448 -43.21 32.50 7.70
C ASP A 448 -43.95 31.15 7.40
N LYS A 449 -43.28 30.00 7.58
CA LYS A 449 -43.87 28.65 7.46
C LYS A 449 -43.85 27.92 8.79
#